data_94ba828478b44a50eca32639a56a7e46
#
_entry.id   94ba828478b44a50eca32639a56a7e46
#
_cell.length_a   1.000
_cell.length_b   1.000
_cell.length_c   1.000
_cell.angle_alpha   90.00
_cell.angle_beta   90.00
_cell.angle_gamma   90.00
#
_symmetry.space_group_name_H-M   'P 1'
#
loop_
_entity.id
_entity.type
_entity.pdbx_description
1 polymer ?
#
loop_
_entity_poly.entity_id
_entity_poly.type
_entity_poly.pdbx_seq_one_letter_code
_entity_poly.pdbx_strand_id
1 'polypeptide(L)'
;MKKDYDEIRIEDLEVFANHGVFPEENVLGQKFLVSAVLYTDTRRAGLTDDLSASIHYGEVSAFIDRYLREHTFQLLERAAEALAEELLLHTACLLYTSDAA
;
A
#
# COMPACT_ATOMS: atom_id res chain seq x y z
N MET A 1 -4.39 21.14 -18.11
CA MET A 1 -5.68 20.48 -17.92
C MET A 1 -5.63 19.56 -16.72
N LYS A 2 -6.59 19.68 -15.85
CA LYS A 2 -6.67 18.81 -14.70
C LYS A 2 -7.18 17.44 -15.11
N LYS A 3 -6.45 16.40 -14.73
CA LYS A 3 -6.88 15.04 -14.98
C LYS A 3 -7.56 14.49 -13.73
N ASP A 4 -8.73 13.93 -13.92
CA ASP A 4 -9.47 13.33 -12.83
C ASP A 4 -9.11 11.86 -12.68
N TYR A 5 -8.79 11.48 -11.46
CA TYR A 5 -8.54 10.10 -11.09
C TYR A 5 -9.58 9.66 -10.06
N ASP A 6 -9.92 8.39 -10.13
CA ASP A 6 -10.68 7.75 -9.08
C ASP A 6 -9.73 7.30 -7.99
N GLU A 7 -10.22 7.24 -6.76
CA GLU A 7 -9.42 6.84 -5.61
C GLU A 7 -9.91 5.51 -5.05
N ILE A 8 -8.97 4.64 -4.76
CA ILE A 8 -9.21 3.44 -3.96
C ILE A 8 -8.44 3.64 -2.66
N ARG A 9 -9.16 3.67 -1.54
CA ARG A 9 -8.57 3.92 -0.23
C ARG A 9 -8.54 2.63 0.59
N ILE A 10 -7.37 2.36 1.15
CA ILE A 10 -7.19 1.32 2.16
C ILE A 10 -6.83 2.08 3.43
N GLU A 11 -7.69 1.99 4.45
CA GLU A 11 -7.50 2.76 5.68
C GLU A 11 -7.26 1.84 6.86
N ASP A 12 -6.27 2.21 7.68
CA ASP A 12 -5.97 1.56 8.95
C ASP A 12 -5.79 0.04 8.84
N LEU A 13 -5.11 -0.40 7.78
CA LEU A 13 -4.74 -1.80 7.65
C LEU A 13 -3.73 -2.14 8.76
N GLU A 14 -4.08 -3.10 9.60
CA GLU A 14 -3.20 -3.54 10.66
C GLU A 14 -2.15 -4.49 10.14
N VAL A 15 -0.88 -4.15 10.35
CA VAL A 15 0.25 -4.98 9.95
C VAL A 15 1.18 -5.12 11.16
N PHE A 16 1.48 -6.36 11.54
CA PHE A 16 2.49 -6.61 12.56
C PHE A 16 3.84 -6.79 11.88
N ALA A 17 4.76 -5.90 12.15
CA ALA A 17 6.05 -5.85 11.45
C ALA A 17 7.16 -5.43 12.40
N ASN A 18 8.40 -5.49 11.87
CA ASN A 18 9.61 -5.32 12.68
C ASN A 18 10.42 -4.11 12.20
N HIS A 19 9.75 -2.96 12.06
CA HIS A 19 10.42 -1.73 11.64
C HIS A 19 10.77 -0.87 12.85
N GLY A 20 11.86 -0.15 12.76
CA GLY A 20 12.27 0.79 13.77
C GLY A 20 13.78 0.88 13.89
N VAL A 21 14.25 1.93 14.59
CA VAL A 21 15.67 2.19 14.79
C VAL A 21 16.26 1.29 15.86
N PHE A 22 15.48 0.97 16.90
CA PHE A 22 15.98 0.20 18.03
C PHE A 22 15.95 -1.29 17.74
N PRO A 23 17.00 -2.05 18.18
CA PRO A 23 17.02 -3.49 17.97
C PRO A 23 15.82 -4.23 18.56
N GLU A 24 15.29 -3.75 19.67
CA GLU A 24 14.12 -4.35 20.32
C GLU A 24 12.89 -4.31 19.41
N GLU A 25 12.71 -3.22 18.67
CA GLU A 25 11.62 -3.08 17.71
C GLU A 25 11.75 -4.08 16.57
N ASN A 26 12.99 -4.35 16.16
CA ASN A 26 13.27 -5.28 15.06
C ASN A 26 13.07 -6.75 15.47
N VAL A 27 13.24 -7.06 16.74
CA VAL A 27 13.11 -8.42 17.27
C VAL A 27 11.67 -8.71 17.69
N LEU A 28 11.09 -7.82 18.50
CA LEU A 28 9.76 -8.03 19.06
C LEU A 28 8.63 -7.69 18.10
N GLY A 29 8.88 -6.72 17.24
CA GLY A 29 7.86 -6.25 16.33
C GLY A 29 6.81 -5.39 17.02
N GLN A 30 5.95 -4.80 16.24
CA GLN A 30 4.82 -4.03 16.75
C GLN A 30 3.75 -3.90 15.67
N LYS A 31 2.57 -3.47 16.08
CA LYS A 31 1.46 -3.26 15.17
C LYS A 31 1.60 -1.88 14.54
N PHE A 32 1.51 -1.84 13.21
CA PHE A 32 1.44 -0.60 12.44
C PHE A 32 0.07 -0.48 11.80
N LEU A 33 -0.42 0.75 11.70
CA LEU A 33 -1.60 1.05 10.92
C LEU A 33 -1.14 1.69 9.62
N VAL A 34 -1.51 1.08 8.51
CA VAL A 34 -1.08 1.50 7.18
C VAL A 34 -2.28 1.95 6.38
N SER A 35 -2.19 3.16 5.84
CA SER A 35 -3.22 3.69 4.95
C SER A 35 -2.61 4.00 3.60
N ALA A 36 -3.31 3.66 2.54
CA ALA A 36 -2.86 3.89 1.18
C ALA A 36 -4.00 4.42 0.33
N VAL A 37 -3.68 5.38 -0.54
CA VAL A 37 -4.62 5.89 -1.54
C VAL A 37 -4.03 5.58 -2.91
N LEU A 38 -4.76 4.81 -3.70
CA LEU A 38 -4.34 4.43 -5.04
C LEU A 38 -5.23 5.18 -6.04
N TYR A 39 -4.60 5.86 -6.98
CA TYR A 39 -5.29 6.65 -7.99
C TYR A 39 -5.32 5.87 -9.30
N THR A 40 -6.50 5.69 -9.85
CA THR A 40 -6.67 4.90 -11.06
C THR A 40 -7.88 5.42 -11.85
N ASP A 41 -8.09 4.87 -13.03
CA ASP A 41 -9.30 5.14 -13.83
C ASP A 41 -10.18 3.90 -13.75
N THR A 42 -11.36 4.05 -13.15
CA THR A 42 -12.29 2.93 -12.94
C THR A 42 -13.38 2.85 -14.00
N ARG A 43 -13.34 3.69 -15.03
CA ARG A 43 -14.42 3.74 -16.03
C ARG A 43 -14.59 2.42 -16.75
N ARG A 44 -13.51 1.80 -17.17
CA ARG A 44 -13.59 0.52 -17.87
C ARG A 44 -14.18 -0.57 -16.99
N ALA A 45 -13.75 -0.65 -15.74
CA ALA A 45 -14.30 -1.62 -14.79
C ALA A 45 -15.78 -1.37 -14.55
N GLY A 46 -16.20 -0.09 -14.45
CA GLY A 46 -17.60 0.28 -14.28
C GLY A 46 -18.49 -0.07 -15.47
N LEU A 47 -17.91 -0.07 -16.67
CA LEU A 47 -18.66 -0.42 -17.88
C LEU A 47 -18.71 -1.92 -18.12
N THR A 48 -17.72 -2.68 -17.70
CA THR A 48 -17.57 -4.09 -18.08
C THR A 48 -17.73 -5.06 -16.93
N ASP A 49 -17.68 -4.56 -15.69
CA ASP A 49 -17.66 -5.42 -14.49
C ASP A 49 -16.49 -6.41 -14.51
N ASP A 50 -15.39 -6.01 -15.11
CA ASP A 50 -14.18 -6.84 -15.22
C ASP A 50 -13.16 -6.40 -14.19
N LEU A 51 -12.89 -7.24 -13.21
CA LEU A 51 -11.94 -6.94 -12.13
C LEU A 51 -10.54 -6.68 -12.66
N SER A 52 -10.13 -7.29 -13.77
CA SER A 52 -8.82 -7.06 -14.36
C SER A 52 -8.64 -5.63 -14.88
N ALA A 53 -9.73 -4.89 -15.08
CA ALA A 53 -9.71 -3.50 -15.48
C ALA A 53 -9.65 -2.54 -14.29
N SER A 54 -9.55 -3.04 -13.08
CA SER A 54 -9.47 -2.27 -11.85
C SER A 54 -8.36 -2.81 -10.94
N ILE A 55 -8.29 -2.26 -9.74
CA ILE A 55 -7.34 -2.72 -8.72
C ILE A 55 -8.10 -3.59 -7.74
N HIS A 56 -7.59 -4.81 -7.53
CA HIS A 56 -8.17 -5.72 -6.55
C HIS A 56 -7.67 -5.34 -5.16
N TYR A 57 -8.47 -4.60 -4.40
CA TYR A 57 -8.05 -4.08 -3.10
C TYR A 57 -7.66 -5.17 -2.10
N GLY A 58 -8.28 -6.35 -2.16
CA GLY A 58 -7.90 -7.47 -1.31
C GLY A 58 -6.49 -7.98 -1.58
N GLU A 59 -6.11 -8.04 -2.85
CA GLU A 59 -4.74 -8.42 -3.23
C GLU A 59 -3.74 -7.35 -2.83
N VAL A 60 -4.10 -6.07 -2.95
CA VAL A 60 -3.24 -4.97 -2.52
C VAL A 60 -3.02 -5.02 -1.02
N SER A 61 -4.08 -5.22 -0.24
CA SER A 61 -3.97 -5.33 1.22
C SER A 61 -3.07 -6.50 1.62
N ALA A 62 -3.24 -7.65 0.98
CA ALA A 62 -2.38 -8.81 1.24
C ALA A 62 -0.92 -8.56 0.86
N PHE A 63 -0.70 -7.85 -0.24
CA PHE A 63 0.65 -7.48 -0.67
C PHE A 63 1.32 -6.54 0.34
N ILE A 64 0.60 -5.51 0.80
CA ILE A 64 1.12 -4.57 1.79
C ILE A 64 1.54 -5.30 3.06
N ASP A 65 0.66 -6.16 3.56
CA ASP A 65 0.93 -6.93 4.78
C ASP A 65 2.18 -7.80 4.60
N ARG A 66 2.25 -8.56 3.52
CA ARG A 66 3.37 -9.46 3.25
C ARG A 66 4.67 -8.69 3.07
N TYR A 67 4.66 -7.62 2.28
CA TYR A 67 5.85 -6.84 2.00
C TYR A 67 6.45 -6.25 3.26
N LEU A 68 5.62 -5.64 4.09
CA LEU A 68 6.09 -5.02 5.33
C LEU A 68 6.53 -6.04 6.38
N ARG A 69 5.97 -7.25 6.37
CA ARG A 69 6.43 -8.32 7.25
C ARG A 69 7.75 -8.94 6.79
N GLU A 70 7.96 -9.03 5.50
CA GLU A 70 9.16 -9.67 4.94
C GLU A 70 10.37 -8.75 4.88
N HIS A 71 10.18 -7.44 4.98
CA HIS A 71 11.25 -6.45 4.89
C HIS A 71 11.29 -5.62 6.17
N THR A 72 12.48 -5.46 6.74
CA THR A 72 12.67 -4.67 7.96
C THR A 72 13.39 -3.37 7.62
N PHE A 73 12.79 -2.24 7.98
CA PHE A 73 13.36 -0.93 7.74
C PHE A 73 13.58 -0.20 9.05
N GLN A 74 14.66 0.58 9.14
CA GLN A 74 14.92 1.41 10.32
C GLN A 74 13.99 2.60 10.39
N LEU A 75 13.66 3.18 9.23
CA LEU A 75 12.85 4.38 9.15
C LEU A 75 11.49 4.07 8.52
N LEU A 76 10.42 4.56 9.13
CA LEU A 76 9.07 4.43 8.57
C LEU A 76 8.96 5.15 7.23
N GLU A 77 9.66 6.27 7.07
CA GLU A 77 9.71 7.01 5.80
C GLU A 77 10.25 6.12 4.68
N ARG A 78 11.28 5.32 4.96
CA ARG A 78 11.83 4.40 3.97
C ARG A 78 10.88 3.26 3.68
N ALA A 79 10.22 2.74 4.70
CA ALA A 79 9.22 1.70 4.51
C ALA A 79 8.11 2.18 3.58
N ALA A 80 7.62 3.40 3.80
CA ALA A 80 6.56 3.98 2.97
C ALA A 80 7.01 4.18 1.52
N GLU A 81 8.21 4.72 1.31
CA GLU A 81 8.74 4.93 -0.05
C GLU A 81 8.97 3.61 -0.78
N ALA A 82 9.55 2.63 -0.11
CA ALA A 82 9.80 1.33 -0.72
C ALA A 82 8.49 0.64 -1.08
N LEU A 83 7.50 0.70 -0.21
CA LEU A 83 6.18 0.14 -0.48
C LEU A 83 5.51 0.84 -1.66
N ALA A 84 5.62 2.16 -1.73
CA ALA A 84 5.06 2.94 -2.83
C ALA A 84 5.66 2.51 -4.17
N GLU A 85 6.97 2.36 -4.23
CA GLU A 85 7.66 1.91 -5.44
C GLU A 85 7.15 0.53 -5.88
N GLU A 86 6.99 -0.39 -4.94
CA GLU A 86 6.53 -1.74 -5.25
C GLU A 86 5.07 -1.75 -5.70
N LEU A 87 4.21 -0.95 -5.09
CA LEU A 87 2.81 -0.87 -5.49
C LEU A 87 2.65 -0.31 -6.89
N LEU A 88 3.46 0.67 -7.28
CA LEU A 88 3.43 1.21 -8.64
C LEU A 88 3.88 0.17 -9.68
N LEU A 89 4.79 -0.72 -9.31
CA LEU A 89 5.27 -1.77 -10.19
C LEU A 89 4.27 -2.92 -10.33
N HIS A 90 3.52 -3.23 -9.28
CA HIS A 90 2.70 -4.45 -9.20
C HIS A 90 1.21 -4.23 -9.26
N THR A 91 0.76 -2.99 -9.42
CA THR A 91 -0.67 -2.69 -9.53
C THR A 91 -0.95 -1.82 -10.75
N ALA A 92 -2.22 -1.69 -11.08
CA ALA A 92 -2.66 -0.82 -12.17
C ALA A 92 -2.87 0.63 -11.72
N CYS A 93 -2.35 1.00 -10.55
CA CYS A 93 -2.52 2.38 -10.08
C CYS A 93 -1.59 3.33 -10.84
N LEU A 94 -2.05 4.56 -11.04
CA LEU A 94 -1.31 5.60 -11.73
C LEU A 94 -0.51 6.46 -10.78
N LEU A 95 -1.05 6.69 -9.58
CA LEU A 95 -0.42 7.44 -8.51
C LEU A 95 -0.74 6.76 -7.19
N TYR A 96 0.06 7.08 -6.18
CA TYR A 96 -0.05 6.43 -4.89
C TYR A 96 0.44 7.35 -3.78
N THR A 97 -0.27 7.34 -2.65
CA THR A 97 0.21 7.95 -1.39
C THR A 97 -0.04 6.98 -0.25
N SER A 98 0.80 7.02 0.77
CA SER A 98 0.63 6.17 1.94
C SER A 98 1.07 6.88 3.22
N ASP A 99 0.49 6.44 4.33
CA ASP A 99 0.92 6.78 5.67
C ASP A 99 1.07 5.50 6.49
N ALA A 100 2.06 5.50 7.38
CA ALA A 100 2.27 4.41 8.32
C ALA A 100 2.44 5.00 9.72
N ALA A 101 1.76 4.43 10.68
CA ALA A 101 1.82 4.89 12.06
C ALA A 101 1.92 3.71 13.04
#